data_84a681fc1117cd05a3c2f973ea456e48
#
_entry.id   84a681fc1117cd05a3c2f973ea456e48
#
_cell.length_a   1.000
_cell.length_b   1.000
_cell.length_c   1.000
_cell.angle_alpha   90.00
_cell.angle_beta   90.00
_cell.angle_gamma   90.00
#
_symmetry.space_group_name_H-M   'P 1'
#
loop_
_entity.id
_entity.type
_entity.pdbx_description
1 polymer ?
#
loop_
_entity_poly.entity_id
_entity_poly.type
_entity_poly.pdbx_seq_one_letter_code
_entity_poly.pdbx_strand_id
1 'polypeptide(L)'
;MQLDPAQRHQIKQDPTMPKLTDTQTNILSAAAQRTDNIALPLPKGLAGAAAKMAVARMIAHGWLEEVEANLRCGEPLWRETGDGHGTTLVVTDAGLLAIGI
;
A
#
# COMPACT_ATOMS: atom_id res chain seq x y z
N MET A 1 -33.31 -13.76 19.20
CA MET A 1 -33.25 -14.08 17.84
C MET A 1 -31.86 -14.20 17.36
N GLN A 2 -31.54 -15.21 16.74
CA GLN A 2 -30.25 -15.34 16.28
C GLN A 2 -30.09 -14.81 14.91
N LEU A 3 -28.92 -14.43 14.58
CA LEU A 3 -28.63 -13.94 13.27
C LEU A 3 -28.79 -15.05 12.28
N ASP A 4 -29.43 -14.75 11.20
CA ASP A 4 -29.48 -15.74 10.17
C ASP A 4 -28.17 -15.76 9.41
N PRO A 5 -27.95 -16.79 8.63
CA PRO A 5 -26.68 -16.94 7.92
C PRO A 5 -26.41 -15.80 6.95
N ALA A 6 -27.46 -15.25 6.37
CA ALA A 6 -27.25 -14.18 5.42
C ALA A 6 -26.65 -12.96 6.07
N GLN A 7 -27.11 -12.65 7.27
CA GLN A 7 -26.56 -11.52 7.99
C GLN A 7 -25.12 -11.76 8.37
N ARG A 8 -24.79 -12.98 8.72
CA ARG A 8 -23.42 -13.28 9.04
C ARG A 8 -22.52 -13.12 7.87
N HIS A 9 -23.00 -13.48 6.70
CA HIS A 9 -22.21 -13.29 5.51
C HIS A 9 -21.95 -11.83 5.25
N GLN A 10 -22.93 -11.00 5.51
CA GLN A 10 -22.74 -9.58 5.33
C GLN A 10 -21.73 -9.01 6.28
N ILE A 11 -21.65 -9.58 7.46
CA ILE A 11 -20.66 -9.13 8.42
C ILE A 11 -19.27 -9.36 7.90
N LYS A 12 -19.08 -10.36 7.06
CA LYS A 12 -17.78 -10.59 6.46
C LYS A 12 -17.37 -9.48 5.52
N GLN A 13 -18.31 -8.67 5.13
CA GLN A 13 -18.00 -7.50 4.32
C GLN A 13 -17.65 -6.32 5.17
N ASP A 14 -17.06 -6.55 6.30
CA ASP A 14 -16.71 -5.50 7.24
C ASP A 14 -16.15 -4.28 6.55
N PRO A 15 -16.78 -3.13 6.66
CA PRO A 15 -16.29 -1.93 5.99
C PRO A 15 -14.94 -1.45 6.51
N THR A 16 -14.53 -1.92 7.68
CA THR A 16 -13.22 -1.56 8.19
C THR A 16 -12.11 -2.38 7.56
N MET A 17 -12.47 -3.40 6.77
CA MET A 17 -11.50 -4.25 6.07
C MET A 17 -11.81 -4.21 4.59
N PRO A 18 -11.55 -3.10 3.93
CA PRO A 18 -11.89 -2.99 2.52
C PRO A 18 -11.14 -4.04 1.70
N LYS A 19 -11.82 -4.49 0.68
CA LYS A 19 -11.25 -5.47 -0.21
C LYS A 19 -10.15 -4.84 -1.04
N LEU A 20 -9.04 -5.54 -1.14
CA LEU A 20 -7.93 -5.07 -1.96
C LEU A 20 -8.26 -5.18 -3.44
N THR A 21 -7.85 -4.18 -4.20
CA THR A 21 -7.90 -4.26 -5.66
C THR A 21 -6.68 -5.03 -6.13
N ASP A 22 -6.72 -5.48 -7.39
CA ASP A 22 -5.57 -6.16 -7.98
C ASP A 22 -4.33 -5.28 -7.96
N THR A 23 -4.51 -4.00 -8.26
CA THR A 23 -3.40 -3.04 -8.23
C THR A 23 -2.79 -2.94 -6.84
N GLN A 24 -3.63 -2.82 -5.82
CA GLN A 24 -3.15 -2.72 -4.44
C GLN A 24 -2.44 -4.00 -4.03
N THR A 25 -3.00 -5.15 -4.37
CA THR A 25 -2.37 -6.42 -4.06
C THR A 25 -1.00 -6.53 -4.72
N ASN A 26 -0.90 -6.11 -5.98
CA ASN A 26 0.38 -6.17 -6.69
C ASN A 26 1.43 -5.28 -6.04
N ILE A 27 1.04 -4.07 -5.64
CA ILE A 27 1.98 -3.15 -5.00
C ILE A 27 2.48 -3.73 -3.68
N LEU A 28 1.57 -4.22 -2.85
CA LEU A 28 1.95 -4.76 -1.54
C LEU A 28 2.77 -6.03 -1.67
N SER A 29 2.39 -6.91 -2.58
CA SER A 29 3.12 -8.16 -2.77
C SER A 29 4.53 -7.94 -3.29
N ALA A 30 4.69 -7.02 -4.22
CA ALA A 30 6.00 -6.68 -4.73
C ALA A 30 6.88 -6.08 -3.64
N ALA A 31 6.30 -5.20 -2.82
CA ALA A 31 7.05 -4.58 -1.73
C ALA A 31 7.48 -5.61 -0.70
N ALA A 32 6.62 -6.57 -0.41
CA ALA A 32 6.92 -7.60 0.59
C ALA A 32 8.10 -8.47 0.18
N GLN A 33 8.36 -8.58 -1.11
CA GLN A 33 9.46 -9.38 -1.62
C GLN A 33 10.79 -8.63 -1.63
N ARG A 34 10.76 -7.34 -1.37
CA ARG A 34 11.98 -6.54 -1.34
C ARG A 34 12.52 -6.47 0.07
N THR A 35 13.83 -6.29 0.19
CA THR A 35 14.50 -6.34 1.48
C THR A 35 13.94 -5.34 2.48
N ASP A 36 13.68 -4.12 2.02
CA ASP A 36 13.24 -3.05 2.92
C ASP A 36 11.77 -2.76 2.83
N ASN A 37 10.99 -3.66 2.21
CA ASN A 37 9.55 -3.49 2.02
C ASN A 37 9.21 -2.19 1.27
N ILE A 38 10.10 -1.76 0.38
CA ILE A 38 9.89 -0.54 -0.39
C ILE A 38 8.89 -0.82 -1.50
N ALA A 39 7.88 0.04 -1.60
CA ALA A 39 6.80 -0.15 -2.55
C ALA A 39 7.11 0.36 -3.95
N LEU A 40 8.23 1.01 -4.13
CA LEU A 40 8.63 1.53 -5.45
C LEU A 40 9.69 0.63 -6.07
N PRO A 41 9.75 0.55 -7.39
CA PRO A 41 8.88 1.22 -8.34
C PRO A 41 7.50 0.57 -8.40
N LEU A 42 6.52 1.36 -8.83
CA LEU A 42 5.15 0.86 -8.95
C LEU A 42 5.02 -0.05 -10.18
N PRO A 43 3.96 -0.86 -10.23
CA PRO A 43 3.75 -1.74 -11.38
C PRO A 43 3.70 -0.96 -12.69
N LYS A 44 4.10 -1.62 -13.76
CA LYS A 44 4.04 -1.02 -15.08
C LYS A 44 2.58 -0.68 -15.41
N GLY A 45 2.42 0.45 -16.06
CA GLY A 45 1.08 0.90 -16.42
C GLY A 45 0.41 1.74 -15.36
N LEU A 46 0.94 1.77 -14.15
CA LEU A 46 0.40 2.61 -13.10
C LEU A 46 1.25 3.86 -13.00
N ALA A 47 0.74 4.97 -13.49
CA ALA A 47 1.50 6.22 -13.53
C ALA A 47 0.56 7.41 -13.42
N GLY A 48 1.14 8.60 -13.21
CA GLY A 48 0.40 9.84 -13.18
C GLY A 48 -0.63 9.91 -12.08
N ALA A 49 -1.79 10.46 -12.40
CA ALA A 49 -2.85 10.67 -11.42
C ALA A 49 -3.36 9.35 -10.83
N ALA A 50 -3.42 8.30 -11.64
CA ALA A 50 -3.88 7.00 -11.15
C ALA A 50 -2.96 6.46 -10.09
N ALA A 51 -1.64 6.61 -10.28
CA ALA A 51 -0.67 6.16 -9.29
C ALA A 51 -0.82 6.96 -8.01
N LYS A 52 -0.97 8.28 -8.12
CA LYS A 52 -1.12 9.11 -6.94
C LYS A 52 -2.36 8.76 -6.14
N MET A 53 -3.47 8.49 -6.85
CA MET A 53 -4.71 8.12 -6.16
C MET A 53 -4.60 6.78 -5.49
N ALA A 54 -3.99 5.80 -6.15
CA ALA A 54 -3.83 4.48 -5.56
C ALA A 54 -2.98 4.54 -4.29
N VAL A 55 -1.86 5.27 -4.36
CA VAL A 55 -0.97 5.41 -3.22
C VAL A 55 -1.66 6.15 -2.08
N ALA A 56 -2.37 7.24 -2.40
CA ALA A 56 -3.06 8.02 -1.38
C ALA A 56 -4.08 7.17 -0.63
N ARG A 57 -4.82 6.33 -1.34
CA ARG A 57 -5.78 5.43 -0.70
C ARG A 57 -5.10 4.41 0.20
N MET A 58 -3.98 3.87 -0.26
CA MET A 58 -3.26 2.88 0.52
C MET A 58 -2.65 3.49 1.77
N ILE A 59 -2.17 4.73 1.68
CA ILE A 59 -1.70 5.44 2.86
C ILE A 59 -2.87 5.69 3.82
N ALA A 60 -4.02 6.09 3.29
CA ALA A 60 -5.20 6.32 4.12
C ALA A 60 -5.66 5.07 4.85
N HIS A 61 -5.48 3.90 4.24
CA HIS A 61 -5.81 2.63 4.89
C HIS A 61 -4.73 2.17 5.85
N GLY A 62 -3.59 2.86 5.89
CA GLY A 62 -2.49 2.46 6.75
C GLY A 62 -1.63 1.35 6.19
N TRP A 63 -1.76 1.03 4.91
CA TRP A 63 -0.98 -0.05 4.29
C TRP A 63 0.37 0.39 3.78
N LEU A 64 0.50 1.66 3.43
CA LEU A 64 1.76 2.25 2.99
C LEU A 64 2.07 3.46 3.85
N GLU A 65 3.36 3.75 3.96
CA GLU A 65 3.83 4.91 4.67
C GLU A 65 4.86 5.63 3.82
N GLU A 66 4.76 6.95 3.76
CA GLU A 66 5.75 7.77 3.08
C GLU A 66 6.83 8.13 4.09
N VAL A 67 8.07 7.75 3.79
CA VAL A 67 9.20 7.99 4.69
C VAL A 67 10.33 8.63 3.91
N GLU A 68 11.28 9.21 4.62
CA GLU A 68 12.43 9.81 3.98
C GLU A 68 13.24 8.75 3.24
N ALA A 69 13.58 9.02 1.99
CA ALA A 69 14.35 8.10 1.18
C ALA A 69 15.83 8.22 1.50
N ASN A 70 16.50 7.08 1.55
CA ASN A 70 17.95 7.08 1.70
C ASN A 70 18.57 7.14 0.30
N LEU A 71 18.83 8.34 -0.16
CA LEU A 71 19.34 8.54 -1.50
C LEU A 71 20.75 8.02 -1.69
N ARG A 72 21.51 7.94 -0.60
CA ARG A 72 22.86 7.38 -0.68
C ARG A 72 22.85 5.90 -1.00
N CYS A 73 21.81 5.21 -0.56
CA CYS A 73 21.63 3.79 -0.85
C CYS A 73 20.90 3.55 -2.15
N GLY A 74 20.52 4.61 -2.87
CA GLY A 74 19.84 4.46 -4.14
C GLY A 74 18.39 4.08 -4.02
N GLU A 75 17.75 4.38 -2.88
CA GLU A 75 16.33 4.09 -2.74
C GLU A 75 15.51 4.89 -3.74
N PRO A 76 14.48 4.28 -4.33
CA PRO A 76 13.67 4.99 -5.31
C PRO A 76 12.87 6.11 -4.65
N LEU A 77 12.68 7.19 -5.40
CA LEU A 77 11.95 8.35 -4.91
C LEU A 77 10.49 8.26 -5.26
N TRP A 78 9.62 8.55 -4.28
CA TRP A 78 8.21 8.81 -4.53
C TRP A 78 8.03 10.28 -4.94
N ARG A 79 8.67 11.19 -4.19
CA ARG A 79 8.68 12.61 -4.56
C ARG A 79 9.86 13.29 -3.90
N GLU A 80 10.28 14.40 -4.50
CA GLU A 80 11.33 15.22 -3.91
C GLU A 80 10.73 16.22 -2.94
N THR A 81 11.44 16.46 -1.84
CA THR A 81 10.99 17.43 -0.84
C THR A 81 11.90 18.65 -0.79
N GLY A 82 12.96 18.67 -1.59
CA GLY A 82 13.85 19.84 -1.73
C GLY A 82 15.28 19.52 -1.30
N ASP A 83 16.24 20.30 -1.81
CA ASP A 83 17.64 20.26 -1.39
C ASP A 83 18.27 18.88 -1.38
N GLY A 84 17.97 18.06 -2.38
CA GLY A 84 18.52 16.73 -2.45
C GLY A 84 17.87 15.73 -1.52
N HIS A 85 16.74 16.09 -0.92
CA HIS A 85 15.96 15.18 -0.10
C HIS A 85 14.72 14.72 -0.84
N GLY A 86 14.20 13.58 -0.44
CA GLY A 86 12.99 13.04 -1.02
C GLY A 86 12.41 11.95 -0.16
N THR A 87 11.26 11.42 -0.56
CA THR A 87 10.58 10.37 0.16
C THR A 87 10.44 9.13 -0.69
N THR A 88 10.28 8.01 -0.02
CA THR A 88 9.94 6.75 -0.66
C THR A 88 8.71 6.19 0.04
N LEU A 89 8.21 5.07 -0.45
CA LEU A 89 7.05 4.42 0.14
C LEU A 89 7.45 3.05 0.65
N VAL A 90 7.00 2.73 1.85
CA VAL A 90 7.23 1.40 2.43
C VAL A 90 5.91 0.79 2.82
N VAL A 91 5.84 -0.54 2.75
CA VAL A 91 4.64 -1.24 3.20
C VAL A 91 4.72 -1.35 4.72
N THR A 92 3.58 -1.14 5.37
CA THR A 92 3.49 -1.24 6.83
C THR A 92 3.13 -2.66 7.24
N ASP A 93 3.19 -2.92 8.54
CA ASP A 93 2.73 -4.21 9.05
C ASP A 93 1.27 -4.44 8.68
N ALA A 94 0.44 -3.40 8.75
CA ALA A 94 -0.95 -3.52 8.35
C ALA A 94 -1.08 -3.89 6.88
N GLY A 95 -0.20 -3.35 6.02
CA GLY A 95 -0.20 -3.71 4.61
C GLY A 95 0.19 -5.15 4.37
N LEU A 96 1.18 -5.65 5.10
CA LEU A 96 1.57 -7.05 5.00
C LEU A 96 0.45 -7.97 5.46
N LEU A 97 -0.21 -7.63 6.55
CA LEU A 97 -1.34 -8.41 7.03
C LEU A 97 -2.48 -8.42 6.01
N ALA A 98 -2.68 -7.33 5.30
CA ALA A 98 -3.75 -7.22 4.32
C ALA A 98 -3.59 -8.22 3.18
N ILE A 99 -2.36 -8.63 2.87
CA ILE A 99 -2.11 -9.63 1.83
C ILE A 99 -1.79 -11.01 2.42
N GLY A 100 -2.02 -11.19 3.71
CA GLY A 100 -1.91 -12.51 4.31
C GLY A 100 -0.53 -12.90 4.82
N ILE A 101 0.35 -11.95 5.01
CA ILE A 101 1.70 -12.23 5.52
C ILE A 101 1.76 -12.03 7.02
#